data_83b692578d84af40db0edad547e326a8
#
_entry.id   83b692578d84af40db0edad547e326a8
#
_cell.length_a   1.000
_cell.length_b   1.000
_cell.length_c   1.000
_cell.angle_alpha   90.00
_cell.angle_beta   90.00
_cell.angle_gamma   90.00
#
_symmetry.space_group_name_H-M   'P 1'
#
loop_
_entity.id
_entity.type
_entity.pdbx_description
1 polymer ?
#
loop_
_entity_poly.entity_id
_entity_poly.type
_entity_poly.pdbx_seq_one_letter_code
_entity_poly.pdbx_strand_id
1 'polypeptide(L)'
;MGVNYLFHHRYIPFLCSYHDKVNSAPMKSFNVRLSEIIKVKKSHLCVGLDITPERLSATSSSLDDLKTHTFRVIDATRDLVAAYKPNLAFFERWGSPGYQWLEETMDYFDNDVVIIGDAKRGDIGNTAKQYAKSIFDHFGFDAVTLSPYMGRDSITPFTEIPEKGAFILCRTSNPSAIDLQSLSTGKELLFDKIAKLAVQWNQNNNVGLVVGATSPEEISRVRGNASGLPFLIPGIGAQGGDLTKSMIDGNTDGIALINVSRSISFAGDLSKSAIRDAAQGYVNTMRDLM
;
A
#
# COMPACT_ATOMS: atom_id res chain seq x y z
N MET A 1 7.05 -16.46 47.67
CA MET A 1 6.32 -17.34 46.74
C MET A 1 6.56 -16.81 45.35
N GLY A 2 7.50 -17.45 44.62
CA GLY A 2 7.88 -17.01 43.27
C GLY A 2 6.96 -17.64 42.24
N VAL A 3 6.46 -16.82 41.31
CA VAL A 3 5.71 -17.30 40.17
C VAL A 3 6.67 -17.31 38.97
N ASN A 4 7.05 -18.51 38.54
CA ASN A 4 7.84 -18.74 37.33
C ASN A 4 6.94 -18.59 36.10
N TYR A 5 7.19 -17.59 35.26
CA TYR A 5 6.66 -17.54 33.90
C TYR A 5 7.59 -18.33 32.98
N LEU A 6 7.14 -19.47 32.53
CA LEU A 6 7.79 -20.28 31.50
C LEU A 6 7.47 -19.67 30.13
N PHE A 7 8.45 -18.99 29.52
CA PHE A 7 8.43 -18.62 28.10
C PHE A 7 8.67 -19.88 27.27
N HIS A 8 7.66 -20.34 26.55
CA HIS A 8 7.81 -21.34 25.51
C HIS A 8 8.24 -20.68 24.19
N HIS A 9 9.55 -20.52 24.02
CA HIS A 9 10.11 -20.31 22.68
C HIS A 9 10.04 -21.64 21.92
N ARG A 10 9.17 -21.70 20.92
CA ARG A 10 9.25 -22.73 19.88
C ARG A 10 10.39 -22.41 18.92
N TYR A 11 11.57 -22.91 19.23
CA TYR A 11 12.63 -23.06 18.26
C TYR A 11 12.22 -24.16 17.27
N ILE A 12 11.97 -23.80 16.01
CA ILE A 12 11.89 -24.76 14.91
C ILE A 12 13.30 -24.86 14.34
N PRO A 13 14.00 -26.01 14.43
CA PRO A 13 15.30 -26.15 13.80
C PRO A 13 15.11 -26.24 12.29
N PHE A 14 15.81 -25.37 11.54
CA PHE A 14 16.00 -25.48 10.10
C PHE A 14 16.74 -26.78 9.79
N LEU A 15 16.02 -27.85 9.50
CA LEU A 15 16.57 -29.03 8.83
C LEU A 15 16.55 -28.76 7.31
N CYS A 16 17.73 -28.39 6.80
CA CYS A 16 17.99 -28.35 5.38
C CYS A 16 18.00 -29.81 4.85
N SER A 17 16.87 -30.29 4.34
CA SER A 17 16.85 -31.50 3.50
C SER A 17 16.89 -31.08 2.04
N TYR A 18 18.04 -31.29 1.44
CA TYR A 18 18.25 -31.31 0.01
C TYR A 18 17.48 -32.48 -0.61
N HIS A 19 16.81 -32.22 -1.71
CA HIS A 19 16.03 -33.09 -2.60
C HIS A 19 14.52 -33.09 -2.35
N ASP A 20 13.88 -32.13 -3.07
CA ASP A 20 12.76 -32.48 -3.93
C ASP A 20 12.61 -31.35 -4.96
N LYS A 21 12.94 -31.66 -6.22
CA LYS A 21 12.56 -30.84 -7.38
C LYS A 21 11.04 -30.95 -7.54
N VAL A 22 10.29 -30.24 -6.71
CA VAL A 22 8.90 -29.95 -6.98
C VAL A 22 8.92 -28.96 -8.15
N ASN A 23 8.28 -29.31 -9.25
CA ASN A 23 7.91 -28.38 -10.32
C ASN A 23 7.00 -27.27 -9.77
N SER A 24 7.58 -26.32 -9.06
CA SER A 24 6.86 -25.09 -8.70
C SER A 24 6.76 -24.26 -9.97
N ALA A 25 5.53 -23.96 -10.38
CA ALA A 25 5.30 -22.93 -11.39
C ALA A 25 6.14 -21.69 -11.04
N PRO A 26 6.74 -21.01 -12.03
CA PRO A 26 7.56 -19.83 -11.75
C PRO A 26 6.76 -18.84 -10.91
N MET A 27 7.36 -18.36 -9.81
CA MET A 27 6.72 -17.40 -8.93
C MET A 27 6.35 -16.15 -9.74
N LYS A 28 5.10 -15.69 -9.62
CA LYS A 28 4.59 -14.57 -10.39
C LYS A 28 5.16 -13.27 -9.85
N SER A 29 5.50 -12.35 -10.75
CA SER A 29 5.88 -10.99 -10.33
C SER A 29 4.73 -10.29 -9.59
N PHE A 30 5.07 -9.29 -8.77
CA PHE A 30 4.10 -8.53 -7.99
C PHE A 30 2.97 -7.94 -8.86
N ASN A 31 3.29 -7.33 -10.00
CA ASN A 31 2.29 -6.70 -10.86
C ASN A 31 1.31 -7.72 -11.47
N VAL A 32 1.78 -8.92 -11.80
CA VAL A 32 0.91 -10.02 -12.25
C VAL A 32 -0.01 -10.47 -11.12
N ARG A 33 0.53 -10.72 -9.92
CA ARG A 33 -0.25 -11.12 -8.74
C ARG A 33 -1.31 -10.08 -8.38
N LEU A 34 -0.94 -8.80 -8.37
CA LEU A 34 -1.88 -7.70 -8.12
C LEU A 34 -3.03 -7.68 -9.13
N SER A 35 -2.72 -7.84 -10.43
CA SER A 35 -3.73 -7.90 -11.48
C SER A 35 -4.71 -9.07 -11.29
N GLU A 36 -4.21 -10.24 -10.90
CA GLU A 36 -5.04 -11.42 -10.64
C GLU A 36 -5.94 -11.24 -9.44
N ILE A 37 -5.44 -10.67 -8.34
CA ILE A 37 -6.23 -10.37 -7.14
C ILE A 37 -7.38 -9.41 -7.49
N ILE A 38 -7.09 -8.32 -8.21
CA ILE A 38 -8.10 -7.36 -8.67
C ILE A 38 -9.19 -8.07 -9.48
N LYS A 39 -8.81 -8.95 -10.41
CA LYS A 39 -9.76 -9.73 -11.24
C LYS A 39 -10.60 -10.68 -10.41
N VAL A 40 -10.02 -11.42 -9.48
CA VAL A 40 -10.71 -12.38 -8.62
C VAL A 40 -11.67 -11.66 -7.68
N LYS A 41 -11.22 -10.60 -7.01
CA LYS A 41 -12.04 -9.79 -6.09
C LYS A 41 -13.07 -8.92 -6.82
N LYS A 42 -12.89 -8.68 -8.12
CA LYS A 42 -13.65 -7.68 -8.90
C LYS A 42 -13.69 -6.35 -8.17
N SER A 43 -12.53 -5.90 -7.71
CA SER A 43 -12.39 -4.72 -6.86
C SER A 43 -11.03 -4.06 -7.07
N HIS A 44 -11.04 -2.76 -7.24
CA HIS A 44 -9.85 -1.89 -7.25
C HIS A 44 -9.62 -1.19 -5.91
N LEU A 45 -10.42 -1.54 -4.88
CA LEU A 45 -10.36 -0.88 -3.60
C LEU A 45 -9.12 -1.29 -2.81
N CYS A 46 -8.39 -0.28 -2.35
CA CYS A 46 -7.35 -0.36 -1.34
C CYS A 46 -7.83 0.40 -0.09
N VAL A 47 -7.96 -0.26 1.04
CA VAL A 47 -8.35 0.41 2.29
C VAL A 47 -7.11 0.85 3.06
N GLY A 48 -7.02 2.18 3.29
CA GLY A 48 -5.95 2.75 4.11
C GLY A 48 -6.25 2.61 5.60
N LEU A 49 -5.28 2.11 6.36
CA LEU A 49 -5.35 1.95 7.82
C LEU A 49 -4.61 3.10 8.51
N ASP A 50 -5.20 4.29 8.44
CA ASP A 50 -4.69 5.52 9.06
C ASP A 50 -5.50 5.81 10.35
N ILE A 51 -5.44 4.87 11.31
CA ILE A 51 -6.28 4.92 12.52
C ILE A 51 -5.69 5.85 13.55
N THR A 52 -6.50 6.81 14.03
CA THR A 52 -6.07 7.81 15.01
C THR A 52 -7.05 7.94 16.19
N PRO A 53 -6.55 8.26 17.40
CA PRO A 53 -7.40 8.48 18.58
C PRO A 53 -8.44 9.58 18.35
N GLU A 54 -8.03 10.65 17.72
CA GLU A 54 -8.82 11.87 17.52
C GLU A 54 -10.10 11.64 16.70
N ARG A 55 -10.16 10.49 15.99
CA ARG A 55 -11.30 10.08 15.18
C ARG A 55 -12.15 8.98 15.79
N LEU A 56 -11.64 8.30 16.81
CA LEU A 56 -12.39 7.23 17.50
C LEU A 56 -13.26 7.77 18.62
N SER A 57 -12.77 8.74 19.39
CA SER A 57 -13.47 9.29 20.55
C SER A 57 -13.09 10.75 20.79
N ALA A 58 -14.07 11.55 21.23
CA ALA A 58 -13.84 12.94 21.64
C ALA A 58 -13.08 13.06 22.97
N THR A 59 -12.96 12.00 23.77
CA THR A 59 -12.44 12.07 25.13
C THR A 59 -11.07 11.46 25.33
N SER A 60 -10.79 10.31 24.85
CA SER A 60 -9.45 9.70 24.65
C SER A 60 -9.62 8.26 24.16
N SER A 61 -8.76 7.82 23.26
CA SER A 61 -8.70 6.42 22.85
C SER A 61 -7.35 5.86 23.23
N SER A 62 -7.36 4.67 23.83
CA SER A 62 -6.16 3.90 24.14
C SER A 62 -5.58 3.25 22.87
N LEU A 63 -4.37 2.73 22.96
CA LEU A 63 -3.79 1.93 21.87
C LEU A 63 -4.64 0.68 21.60
N ASP A 64 -5.23 0.06 22.61
CA ASP A 64 -6.10 -1.11 22.47
C ASP A 64 -7.40 -0.77 21.71
N ASP A 65 -7.94 0.44 21.88
CA ASP A 65 -9.08 0.92 21.09
C ASP A 65 -8.69 1.05 19.62
N LEU A 66 -7.48 1.55 19.33
CA LEU A 66 -6.97 1.65 17.95
C LEU A 66 -6.79 0.26 17.31
N LYS A 67 -6.22 -0.69 18.05
CA LYS A 67 -6.07 -2.08 17.63
C LYS A 67 -7.44 -2.71 17.33
N THR A 68 -8.36 -2.60 18.26
CA THR A 68 -9.72 -3.13 18.12
C THR A 68 -10.43 -2.55 16.89
N HIS A 69 -10.28 -1.24 16.67
CA HIS A 69 -10.89 -0.60 15.52
C HIS A 69 -10.21 -1.02 14.21
N THR A 70 -8.89 -1.17 14.19
CA THR A 70 -8.16 -1.67 13.02
C THR A 70 -8.69 -3.04 12.59
N PHE A 71 -8.82 -3.98 13.51
CA PHE A 71 -9.38 -5.30 13.22
C PHE A 71 -10.83 -5.24 12.79
N ARG A 72 -11.64 -4.33 13.37
CA ARG A 72 -13.02 -4.09 12.93
C ARG A 72 -13.09 -3.63 11.48
N VAL A 73 -12.18 -2.72 11.05
CA VAL A 73 -12.10 -2.26 9.65
C VAL A 73 -11.74 -3.40 8.72
N ILE A 74 -10.74 -4.22 9.08
CA ILE A 74 -10.33 -5.39 8.30
C ILE A 74 -11.49 -6.37 8.18
N ASP A 75 -12.13 -6.73 9.29
CA ASP A 75 -13.29 -7.65 9.30
C ASP A 75 -14.49 -7.18 8.49
N ALA A 76 -14.70 -5.86 8.43
CA ALA A 76 -15.80 -5.29 7.67
C ALA A 76 -15.55 -5.31 6.15
N THR A 77 -14.29 -5.42 5.71
CA THR A 77 -13.91 -5.11 4.32
C THR A 77 -13.13 -6.22 3.62
N ARG A 78 -12.68 -7.30 4.32
CA ARG A 78 -11.74 -8.32 3.80
C ARG A 78 -12.18 -9.00 2.50
N ASP A 79 -13.48 -9.17 2.27
CA ASP A 79 -14.02 -9.75 1.06
C ASP A 79 -14.27 -8.74 -0.08
N LEU A 80 -14.13 -7.45 0.21
CA LEU A 80 -14.41 -6.34 -0.70
C LEU A 80 -13.15 -5.73 -1.32
N VAL A 81 -11.99 -5.90 -0.69
CA VAL A 81 -10.76 -5.19 -1.06
C VAL A 81 -9.81 -6.06 -1.90
N ALA A 82 -9.05 -5.41 -2.77
CA ALA A 82 -7.88 -6.00 -3.41
C ALA A 82 -6.61 -5.78 -2.58
N ALA A 83 -6.57 -4.71 -1.77
CA ALA A 83 -5.40 -4.38 -0.97
C ALA A 83 -5.76 -3.65 0.34
N TYR A 84 -4.86 -3.75 1.32
CA TYR A 84 -4.79 -2.86 2.46
C TYR A 84 -3.50 -2.05 2.44
N LYS A 85 -3.54 -0.86 3.05
CA LYS A 85 -2.38 0.02 3.12
C LYS A 85 -2.21 0.59 4.53
N PRO A 86 -1.56 -0.17 5.45
CA PRO A 86 -1.09 0.39 6.72
C PRO A 86 -0.11 1.54 6.47
N ASN A 87 -0.36 2.69 7.11
CA ASN A 87 0.55 3.83 7.05
C ASN A 87 1.44 3.81 8.29
N LEU A 88 2.73 3.57 8.09
CA LEU A 88 3.67 3.32 9.19
C LEU A 88 3.73 4.47 10.20
N ALA A 89 3.54 5.72 9.77
CA ALA A 89 3.55 6.88 10.67
C ALA A 89 2.53 6.77 11.81
N PHE A 90 1.39 6.10 11.58
CA PHE A 90 0.33 5.91 12.58
C PHE A 90 0.69 4.85 13.64
N PHE A 91 1.59 3.96 13.31
CA PHE A 91 2.15 2.94 14.20
C PHE A 91 3.43 3.46 14.87
N GLU A 92 4.36 4.02 14.11
CA GLU A 92 5.65 4.54 14.59
C GLU A 92 5.51 5.58 15.71
N ARG A 93 4.46 6.42 15.70
CA ARG A 93 4.19 7.42 16.75
C ARG A 93 4.06 6.82 18.15
N TRP A 94 3.76 5.54 18.26
CA TRP A 94 3.56 4.82 19.53
C TRP A 94 4.82 4.07 20.00
N GLY A 95 5.93 4.17 19.28
CA GLY A 95 7.17 3.47 19.61
C GLY A 95 7.02 1.94 19.59
N SER A 96 7.64 1.25 20.53
CA SER A 96 7.60 -0.23 20.58
C SER A 96 6.19 -0.82 20.60
N PRO A 97 5.22 -0.32 21.40
CA PRO A 97 3.83 -0.80 21.34
C PRO A 97 3.16 -0.60 19.98
N GLY A 98 3.53 0.44 19.25
CA GLY A 98 3.04 0.66 17.89
C GLY A 98 3.59 -0.33 16.88
N TYR A 99 4.87 -0.69 16.98
CA TYR A 99 5.44 -1.75 16.15
C TYR A 99 4.82 -3.12 16.46
N GLN A 100 4.57 -3.42 17.74
CA GLN A 100 3.84 -4.63 18.13
C GLN A 100 2.40 -4.62 17.53
N TRP A 101 1.70 -3.48 17.58
CA TRP A 101 0.40 -3.35 16.92
C TRP A 101 0.50 -3.60 15.41
N LEU A 102 1.56 -3.12 14.74
CA LEU A 102 1.76 -3.38 13.31
C LEU A 102 1.97 -4.88 13.05
N GLU A 103 2.80 -5.58 13.85
CA GLU A 103 3.02 -7.02 13.74
C GLU A 103 1.71 -7.80 13.92
N GLU A 104 0.93 -7.50 14.98
CA GLU A 104 -0.38 -8.11 15.21
C GLU A 104 -1.36 -7.84 14.04
N THR A 105 -1.27 -6.66 13.41
CA THR A 105 -2.08 -6.31 12.24
C THR A 105 -1.66 -7.11 11.02
N MET A 106 -0.36 -7.30 10.81
CA MET A 106 0.15 -8.12 9.70
C MET A 106 -0.27 -9.58 9.82
N ASP A 107 -0.23 -10.15 11.03
CA ASP A 107 -0.68 -11.52 11.32
C ASP A 107 -2.21 -11.71 11.15
N TYR A 108 -2.97 -10.61 11.15
CA TYR A 108 -4.44 -10.65 11.06
C TYR A 108 -4.96 -10.66 9.62
N PHE A 109 -4.13 -10.38 8.62
CA PHE A 109 -4.54 -10.38 7.22
C PHE A 109 -4.64 -11.80 6.65
N ASP A 110 -5.58 -11.97 5.71
CA ASP A 110 -5.67 -13.16 4.88
C ASP A 110 -4.64 -13.08 3.73
N ASN A 111 -4.25 -14.24 3.18
CA ASN A 111 -3.25 -14.33 2.10
C ASN A 111 -3.81 -13.99 0.70
N ASP A 112 -5.08 -13.62 0.59
CA ASP A 112 -5.79 -13.37 -0.68
C ASP A 112 -5.94 -11.89 -1.03
N VAL A 113 -5.20 -11.01 -0.33
CA VAL A 113 -5.12 -9.57 -0.55
C VAL A 113 -3.67 -9.11 -0.62
N VAL A 114 -3.43 -7.91 -1.16
CA VAL A 114 -2.11 -7.27 -1.16
C VAL A 114 -1.98 -6.33 0.03
N ILE A 115 -0.86 -6.41 0.75
CA ILE A 115 -0.58 -5.49 1.86
C ILE A 115 0.55 -4.55 1.48
N ILE A 116 0.25 -3.24 1.45
CA ILE A 116 1.17 -2.17 1.01
C ILE A 116 1.64 -1.38 2.24
N GLY A 117 2.92 -1.43 2.57
CA GLY A 117 3.51 -0.58 3.59
C GLY A 117 3.64 0.87 3.10
N ASP A 118 2.80 1.78 3.62
CA ASP A 118 2.94 3.21 3.27
C ASP A 118 4.02 3.85 4.14
N ALA A 119 5.29 3.63 3.75
CA ALA A 119 6.48 3.97 4.52
C ALA A 119 7.31 5.11 3.90
N LYS A 120 7.12 5.38 2.61
CA LYS A 120 7.84 6.42 1.84
C LYS A 120 9.35 6.40 2.07
N ARG A 121 9.94 5.18 2.11
CA ARG A 121 11.40 5.03 2.30
C ARG A 121 12.17 5.62 1.12
N GLY A 122 13.39 6.06 1.39
CA GLY A 122 14.23 6.70 0.37
C GLY A 122 15.62 6.90 0.93
N ASP A 123 16.42 5.83 0.97
CA ASP A 123 17.81 5.83 1.44
C ASP A 123 18.65 4.99 0.49
N ILE A 124 19.97 5.00 0.62
CA ILE A 124 20.91 4.37 -0.31
C ILE A 124 21.74 3.26 0.34
N GLY A 125 22.33 2.43 -0.51
CA GLY A 125 23.35 1.44 -0.12
C GLY A 125 22.85 0.45 0.93
N ASN A 126 23.64 0.24 1.98
CA ASN A 126 23.29 -0.69 3.04
C ASN A 126 22.04 -0.29 3.83
N THR A 127 21.81 1.00 4.05
CA THR A 127 20.63 1.50 4.77
C THR A 127 19.33 1.14 4.02
N ALA A 128 19.28 1.35 2.70
CA ALA A 128 18.14 0.96 1.89
C ALA A 128 17.88 -0.56 1.94
N LYS A 129 18.95 -1.39 1.96
CA LYS A 129 18.83 -2.86 2.14
C LYS A 129 18.24 -3.23 3.52
N GLN A 130 18.63 -2.52 4.60
CA GLN A 130 18.04 -2.78 5.92
C GLN A 130 16.55 -2.42 5.95
N TYR A 131 16.16 -1.30 5.31
CA TYR A 131 14.75 -0.96 5.16
C TYR A 131 13.96 -1.99 4.34
N ALA A 132 14.53 -2.49 3.23
CA ALA A 132 13.88 -3.54 2.44
C ALA A 132 13.67 -4.82 3.26
N LYS A 133 14.68 -5.28 4.02
CA LYS A 133 14.56 -6.41 4.93
C LYS A 133 13.52 -6.18 6.02
N SER A 134 13.50 -5.00 6.64
CA SER A 134 12.49 -4.68 7.64
C SER A 134 11.08 -4.79 7.06
N ILE A 135 10.84 -4.22 5.89
CA ILE A 135 9.52 -4.21 5.25
C ILE A 135 9.12 -5.61 4.77
N PHE A 136 10.01 -6.32 4.08
CA PHE A 136 9.64 -7.54 3.38
C PHE A 136 9.88 -8.81 4.20
N ASP A 137 11.02 -8.88 4.93
CA ASP A 137 11.39 -10.10 5.67
C ASP A 137 10.82 -10.09 7.08
N HIS A 138 10.84 -8.94 7.78
CA HIS A 138 10.37 -8.84 9.15
C HIS A 138 8.85 -8.65 9.22
N PHE A 139 8.32 -7.57 8.63
CA PHE A 139 6.87 -7.29 8.65
C PHE A 139 6.07 -8.07 7.61
N GLY A 140 6.69 -8.63 6.58
CA GLY A 140 5.99 -9.45 5.59
C GLY A 140 5.14 -8.69 4.56
N PHE A 141 5.31 -7.38 4.40
CA PHE A 141 4.58 -6.61 3.39
C PHE A 141 4.79 -7.17 1.97
N ASP A 142 3.77 -7.04 1.12
CA ASP A 142 3.84 -7.39 -0.29
C ASP A 142 4.42 -6.27 -1.15
N ALA A 143 4.21 -5.03 -0.74
CA ALA A 143 4.72 -3.85 -1.44
C ALA A 143 5.01 -2.71 -0.46
N VAL A 144 5.74 -1.71 -0.94
CA VAL A 144 6.09 -0.52 -0.16
C VAL A 144 6.04 0.75 -1.01
N THR A 145 5.70 1.89 -0.40
CA THR A 145 5.84 3.20 -1.06
C THR A 145 7.25 3.75 -0.86
N LEU A 146 7.83 4.31 -1.94
CA LEU A 146 9.21 4.80 -1.97
C LEU A 146 9.31 6.24 -2.48
N SER A 147 10.24 7.02 -1.90
CA SER A 147 10.62 8.32 -2.42
C SER A 147 11.76 8.17 -3.43
N PRO A 148 11.60 8.65 -4.68
CA PRO A 148 12.63 8.53 -5.71
C PRO A 148 13.68 9.65 -5.65
N TYR A 149 13.62 10.55 -4.69
CA TYR A 149 14.43 11.76 -4.66
C TYR A 149 15.94 11.49 -4.73
N MET A 150 16.40 10.38 -4.15
CA MET A 150 17.80 9.95 -4.18
C MET A 150 18.17 9.10 -5.41
N GLY A 151 17.25 8.95 -6.38
CA GLY A 151 17.49 8.24 -7.62
C GLY A 151 17.36 6.72 -7.52
N ARG A 152 17.88 6.01 -8.55
CA ARG A 152 17.72 4.56 -8.71
C ARG A 152 18.24 3.75 -7.51
N ASP A 153 19.32 4.21 -6.89
CA ASP A 153 19.97 3.50 -5.78
C ASP A 153 19.05 3.35 -4.57
N SER A 154 18.09 4.27 -4.38
CA SER A 154 17.09 4.21 -3.32
C SER A 154 15.93 3.26 -3.63
N ILE A 155 15.78 2.84 -4.88
CA ILE A 155 14.69 1.99 -5.38
C ILE A 155 15.16 0.53 -5.54
N THR A 156 16.36 0.33 -6.07
CA THR A 156 16.88 -1.00 -6.44
C THR A 156 16.76 -2.05 -5.33
N PRO A 157 17.13 -1.80 -4.06
CA PRO A 157 17.05 -2.83 -3.00
C PRO A 157 15.63 -3.36 -2.74
N PHE A 158 14.59 -2.59 -3.10
CA PHE A 158 13.19 -2.99 -2.94
C PHE A 158 12.61 -3.69 -4.17
N THR A 159 13.28 -3.62 -5.31
CA THR A 159 12.83 -4.22 -6.57
C THR A 159 13.61 -5.47 -6.98
N GLU A 160 14.61 -5.89 -6.18
CA GLU A 160 15.42 -7.10 -6.44
C GLU A 160 14.60 -8.39 -6.34
N ILE A 161 13.51 -8.40 -5.55
CA ILE A 161 12.62 -9.54 -5.34
C ILE A 161 11.38 -9.34 -6.24
N PRO A 162 11.22 -10.12 -7.33
CA PRO A 162 10.13 -9.93 -8.29
C PRO A 162 8.72 -10.01 -7.68
N GLU A 163 8.55 -10.80 -6.62
CA GLU A 163 7.28 -11.01 -5.90
C GLU A 163 6.89 -9.84 -5.01
N LYS A 164 7.83 -8.94 -4.70
CA LYS A 164 7.64 -7.76 -3.85
C LYS A 164 7.53 -6.49 -4.68
N GLY A 165 6.55 -5.64 -4.35
CA GLY A 165 6.23 -4.44 -5.12
C GLY A 165 6.84 -3.15 -4.56
N ALA A 166 7.12 -2.21 -5.44
CA ALA A 166 7.56 -0.86 -5.10
C ALA A 166 6.68 0.20 -5.78
N PHE A 167 5.89 0.95 -4.99
CA PHE A 167 5.13 2.09 -5.47
C PHE A 167 5.92 3.38 -5.28
N ILE A 168 6.42 3.94 -6.37
CA ILE A 168 7.27 5.13 -6.37
C ILE A 168 6.40 6.39 -6.34
N LEU A 169 6.68 7.33 -5.42
CA LEU A 169 6.01 8.63 -5.40
C LEU A 169 6.30 9.38 -6.71
N CYS A 170 5.24 9.69 -7.47
CA CYS A 170 5.34 10.38 -8.74
C CYS A 170 4.69 11.76 -8.67
N ARG A 171 3.35 11.80 -8.58
CA ARG A 171 2.57 13.03 -8.41
C ARG A 171 1.64 12.86 -7.22
N THR A 172 1.91 13.57 -6.15
CA THR A 172 1.18 13.44 -4.88
C THR A 172 0.07 14.47 -4.74
N SER A 173 -0.93 14.20 -3.89
CA SER A 173 -2.16 15.00 -3.77
C SER A 173 -2.04 16.24 -2.87
N ASN A 174 -0.90 16.43 -2.18
CA ASN A 174 -0.71 17.58 -1.30
C ASN A 174 -0.46 18.88 -2.08
N PRO A 175 -0.94 20.05 -1.61
CA PRO A 175 -0.79 21.31 -2.32
C PRO A 175 0.66 21.68 -2.66
N SER A 176 1.60 21.49 -1.73
CA SER A 176 3.02 21.82 -1.93
C SER A 176 3.76 20.85 -2.85
N ALA A 177 3.11 19.87 -3.43
CA ALA A 177 3.73 19.02 -4.45
C ALA A 177 4.24 19.83 -5.66
N ILE A 178 3.63 20.99 -5.93
CA ILE A 178 4.07 21.92 -6.99
C ILE A 178 5.49 22.46 -6.77
N ASP A 179 5.97 22.55 -5.52
CA ASP A 179 7.28 23.12 -5.20
C ASP A 179 8.42 22.32 -5.85
N LEU A 180 8.23 21.02 -6.02
CA LEU A 180 9.21 20.11 -6.62
C LEU A 180 8.67 19.39 -7.85
N GLN A 181 7.52 18.72 -7.70
CA GLN A 181 7.06 17.76 -8.70
C GLN A 181 6.67 18.41 -10.02
N SER A 182 6.26 19.69 -9.98
CA SER A 182 5.91 20.49 -11.17
C SER A 182 7.07 21.34 -11.72
N LEU A 183 8.29 21.18 -11.19
CA LEU A 183 9.46 21.87 -11.74
C LEU A 183 9.74 21.39 -13.17
N SER A 184 10.09 22.37 -14.04
CA SER A 184 10.50 22.08 -15.42
C SER A 184 11.87 21.42 -15.46
N THR A 185 11.99 20.29 -16.14
CA THR A 185 13.24 19.58 -16.42
C THR A 185 13.56 19.62 -17.92
N GLY A 186 13.45 20.79 -18.51
CA GLY A 186 13.58 21.04 -19.95
C GLY A 186 12.24 21.02 -20.65
N LYS A 187 11.92 19.94 -21.38
CA LYS A 187 10.66 19.80 -22.12
C LYS A 187 9.54 19.11 -21.33
N GLU A 188 9.80 18.65 -20.13
CA GLU A 188 8.89 17.89 -19.29
C GLU A 188 8.94 18.38 -17.84
N LEU A 189 7.94 18.00 -17.03
CA LEU A 189 7.93 18.26 -15.60
C LEU A 189 8.66 17.14 -14.85
N LEU A 190 9.09 17.41 -13.61
CA LEU A 190 9.81 16.42 -12.80
C LEU A 190 9.00 15.14 -12.61
N PHE A 191 7.68 15.23 -12.37
CA PHE A 191 6.86 14.02 -12.22
C PHE A 191 6.75 13.21 -13.53
N ASP A 192 6.78 13.83 -14.72
CA ASP A 192 6.84 13.11 -16.00
C ASP A 192 8.16 12.33 -16.12
N LYS A 193 9.25 12.98 -15.69
CA LYS A 193 10.57 12.33 -15.67
C LYS A 193 10.59 11.12 -14.75
N ILE A 194 10.00 11.25 -13.55
CA ILE A 194 9.89 10.14 -12.59
C ILE A 194 9.06 9.00 -13.19
N ALA A 195 7.93 9.30 -13.85
CA ALA A 195 7.10 8.29 -14.49
C ALA A 195 7.89 7.47 -15.53
N LYS A 196 8.64 8.14 -16.40
CA LYS A 196 9.51 7.49 -17.40
C LYS A 196 10.65 6.69 -16.78
N LEU A 197 11.27 7.19 -15.71
CA LEU A 197 12.31 6.46 -14.98
C LEU A 197 11.75 5.21 -14.31
N ALA A 198 10.55 5.27 -13.73
CA ALA A 198 9.90 4.11 -13.13
C ALA A 198 9.66 2.98 -14.14
N VAL A 199 9.28 3.30 -15.39
CA VAL A 199 9.21 2.31 -16.48
C VAL A 199 10.56 1.65 -16.72
N GLN A 200 11.64 2.43 -16.76
CA GLN A 200 12.99 1.89 -16.95
C GLN A 200 13.47 1.02 -15.76
N TRP A 201 13.02 1.35 -14.55
CA TRP A 201 13.37 0.59 -13.33
C TRP A 201 12.53 -0.68 -13.14
N ASN A 202 11.43 -0.84 -13.88
CA ASN A 202 10.50 -1.97 -13.79
C ASN A 202 11.02 -3.24 -14.50
N GLN A 203 12.26 -3.63 -14.25
CA GLN A 203 12.89 -4.79 -14.91
C GLN A 203 12.30 -6.13 -14.46
N ASN A 204 11.82 -6.19 -13.21
CA ASN A 204 11.24 -7.40 -12.61
C ASN A 204 9.71 -7.39 -12.62
N ASN A 205 9.07 -6.45 -13.35
CA ASN A 205 7.63 -6.29 -13.40
C ASN A 205 6.98 -6.17 -12.00
N ASN A 206 7.56 -5.31 -11.16
CA ASN A 206 7.18 -5.13 -9.77
C ASN A 206 7.22 -3.66 -9.30
N VAL A 207 7.30 -2.72 -10.24
CA VAL A 207 7.23 -1.29 -9.96
C VAL A 207 5.85 -0.76 -10.31
N GLY A 208 5.31 0.10 -9.45
CA GLY A 208 4.12 0.91 -9.65
C GLY A 208 4.39 2.38 -9.28
N LEU A 209 3.38 3.23 -9.44
CA LEU A 209 3.46 4.66 -9.13
C LEU A 209 2.39 5.08 -8.13
N VAL A 210 2.71 6.02 -7.25
CA VAL A 210 1.72 6.76 -6.47
C VAL A 210 1.34 8.02 -7.23
N VAL A 211 0.04 8.14 -7.59
CA VAL A 211 -0.51 9.27 -8.34
C VAL A 211 -1.78 9.76 -7.66
N GLY A 212 -1.79 10.99 -7.19
CA GLY A 212 -2.92 11.56 -6.42
C GLY A 212 -4.16 11.83 -7.26
N ALA A 213 -5.33 11.60 -6.68
CA ALA A 213 -6.64 11.79 -7.33
C ALA A 213 -7.11 13.25 -7.41
N THR A 214 -6.40 14.20 -6.81
CA THR A 214 -6.83 15.62 -6.74
C THR A 214 -6.60 16.40 -8.03
N SER A 215 -5.85 15.84 -8.96
CA SER A 215 -5.57 16.42 -10.29
C SER A 215 -5.80 15.37 -11.37
N PRO A 216 -7.05 15.13 -11.80
CA PRO A 216 -7.38 14.03 -12.71
C PRO A 216 -6.64 14.10 -14.07
N GLU A 217 -6.40 15.30 -14.60
CA GLU A 217 -5.65 15.48 -15.85
C GLU A 217 -4.20 15.02 -15.73
N GLU A 218 -3.63 15.09 -14.52
CA GLU A 218 -2.28 14.61 -14.26
C GLU A 218 -2.23 13.06 -14.21
N ILE A 219 -3.33 12.38 -13.84
CA ILE A 219 -3.41 10.90 -13.90
C ILE A 219 -3.26 10.45 -15.35
N SER A 220 -4.05 11.03 -16.28
CA SER A 220 -3.96 10.72 -17.71
C SER A 220 -2.57 11.01 -18.27
N ARG A 221 -1.97 12.14 -17.88
CA ARG A 221 -0.62 12.53 -18.30
C ARG A 221 0.45 11.55 -17.80
N VAL A 222 0.39 11.17 -16.53
CA VAL A 222 1.32 10.17 -15.96
C VAL A 222 1.10 8.82 -16.63
N ARG A 223 -0.15 8.44 -16.91
CA ARG A 223 -0.48 7.18 -17.60
C ARG A 223 0.15 7.15 -18.99
N GLY A 224 0.10 8.24 -19.75
CA GLY A 224 0.77 8.35 -21.05
C GLY A 224 2.30 8.19 -20.99
N ASN A 225 2.92 8.53 -19.86
CA ASN A 225 4.36 8.36 -19.63
C ASN A 225 4.74 7.01 -18.99
N ALA A 226 3.77 6.28 -18.41
CA ALA A 226 4.00 5.05 -17.63
C ALA A 226 2.93 3.99 -17.93
N SER A 227 2.70 3.71 -19.24
CA SER A 227 1.83 2.62 -19.69
C SER A 227 2.25 1.29 -19.06
N GLY A 228 1.27 0.49 -18.64
CA GLY A 228 1.46 -0.83 -18.04
C GLY A 228 1.81 -0.84 -16.55
N LEU A 229 2.31 0.24 -15.97
CA LEU A 229 2.61 0.26 -14.53
C LEU A 229 1.34 0.33 -13.68
N PRO A 230 1.24 -0.42 -12.56
CA PRO A 230 0.19 -0.23 -11.57
C PRO A 230 0.24 1.17 -10.95
N PHE A 231 -0.94 1.78 -10.77
CA PHE A 231 -1.07 3.03 -10.01
C PHE A 231 -1.70 2.76 -8.64
N LEU A 232 -1.16 3.35 -7.60
CA LEU A 232 -1.79 3.52 -6.31
C LEU A 232 -2.29 4.97 -6.23
N ILE A 233 -3.62 5.13 -6.22
CA ILE A 233 -4.27 6.45 -6.33
C ILE A 233 -4.91 6.84 -4.99
N PRO A 234 -4.20 7.60 -4.13
CA PRO A 234 -4.76 8.17 -2.92
C PRO A 234 -5.51 9.48 -3.21
N GLY A 235 -6.35 9.90 -2.25
CA GLY A 235 -7.02 11.20 -2.29
C GLY A 235 -8.51 11.15 -2.61
N ILE A 236 -9.07 9.95 -2.79
CA ILE A 236 -10.51 9.75 -2.96
C ILE A 236 -11.24 9.90 -1.62
N GLY A 237 -12.45 10.45 -1.67
CA GLY A 237 -13.29 10.69 -0.49
C GLY A 237 -12.88 11.96 0.26
N ALA A 238 -12.24 11.83 1.41
CA ALA A 238 -11.97 12.95 2.33
C ALA A 238 -11.08 14.08 1.75
N GLN A 239 -10.37 13.87 0.63
CA GLN A 239 -9.58 14.89 -0.06
C GLN A 239 -10.27 15.44 -1.33
N GLY A 240 -11.48 14.94 -1.67
CA GLY A 240 -12.28 15.45 -2.77
C GLY A 240 -11.84 14.99 -4.17
N GLY A 241 -11.00 13.95 -4.26
CA GLY A 241 -10.58 13.38 -5.54
C GLY A 241 -11.76 12.76 -6.33
N ASP A 242 -11.69 12.83 -7.65
CA ASP A 242 -12.69 12.28 -8.56
C ASP A 242 -12.48 10.77 -8.76
N LEU A 243 -13.38 9.96 -8.19
CA LEU A 243 -13.33 8.50 -8.28
C LEU A 243 -13.50 8.03 -9.73
N THR A 244 -14.45 8.61 -10.47
CA THR A 244 -14.79 8.19 -11.84
C THR A 244 -13.61 8.41 -12.78
N LYS A 245 -13.04 9.60 -12.77
CA LYS A 245 -11.84 9.89 -13.58
C LYS A 245 -10.64 9.07 -13.14
N SER A 246 -10.44 8.91 -11.83
CA SER A 246 -9.35 8.07 -11.30
C SER A 246 -9.44 6.62 -11.77
N MET A 247 -10.66 6.06 -11.82
CA MET A 247 -10.89 4.71 -12.33
C MET A 247 -10.66 4.63 -13.84
N ILE A 248 -11.23 5.53 -14.63
CA ILE A 248 -11.13 5.50 -16.08
C ILE A 248 -9.68 5.74 -16.51
N ASP A 249 -9.10 6.86 -16.12
CA ASP A 249 -7.76 7.27 -16.54
C ASP A 249 -6.67 6.38 -15.94
N GLY A 250 -6.84 5.98 -14.68
CA GLY A 250 -5.90 5.09 -13.98
C GLY A 250 -5.84 3.67 -14.55
N ASN A 251 -6.92 3.17 -15.16
CA ASN A 251 -6.97 1.82 -15.75
C ASN A 251 -6.73 1.82 -17.26
N THR A 252 -6.59 2.97 -17.93
CA THR A 252 -6.19 3.02 -19.33
C THR A 252 -4.77 2.45 -19.47
N ASP A 253 -4.59 1.41 -20.30
CA ASP A 253 -3.31 0.73 -20.52
C ASP A 253 -2.55 0.35 -19.22
N GLY A 254 -3.28 -0.08 -18.19
CA GLY A 254 -2.69 -0.48 -16.91
C GLY A 254 -3.74 -0.83 -15.88
N ILE A 255 -3.35 -0.88 -14.62
CA ILE A 255 -4.26 -1.10 -13.50
C ILE A 255 -4.08 0.00 -12.45
N ALA A 256 -5.16 0.32 -11.75
CA ALA A 256 -5.13 1.26 -10.62
C ALA A 256 -5.72 0.63 -9.37
N LEU A 257 -5.09 0.85 -8.23
CA LEU A 257 -5.64 0.66 -6.90
C LEU A 257 -6.12 2.02 -6.39
N ILE A 258 -7.38 2.11 -6.03
CA ILE A 258 -7.99 3.32 -5.47
C ILE A 258 -7.89 3.26 -3.95
N ASN A 259 -7.04 4.10 -3.37
CA ASN A 259 -6.87 4.11 -1.92
C ASN A 259 -7.87 5.05 -1.24
N VAL A 260 -8.76 4.45 -0.45
CA VAL A 260 -9.71 5.15 0.41
C VAL A 260 -9.43 4.80 1.87
N SER A 261 -9.22 5.80 2.71
CA SER A 261 -8.91 5.59 4.14
C SER A 261 -10.05 6.11 5.00
N ARG A 262 -10.04 7.38 5.36
CA ARG A 262 -10.93 7.99 6.36
C ARG A 262 -12.41 7.78 6.10
N SER A 263 -12.84 7.88 4.85
CA SER A 263 -14.26 7.75 4.47
C SER A 263 -14.81 6.33 4.66
N ILE A 264 -13.95 5.34 4.78
CA ILE A 264 -14.32 3.95 5.10
C ILE A 264 -14.06 3.68 6.58
N SER A 265 -12.80 3.86 7.02
CA SER A 265 -12.38 3.47 8.37
C SER A 265 -13.13 4.22 9.49
N PHE A 266 -13.68 5.40 9.20
CA PHE A 266 -14.43 6.20 10.17
C PHE A 266 -15.86 6.50 9.71
N ALA A 267 -16.49 5.56 8.99
CA ALA A 267 -17.84 5.73 8.48
C ALA A 267 -18.89 5.62 9.60
N GLY A 268 -19.91 6.49 9.53
CA GLY A 268 -21.10 6.46 10.38
C GLY A 268 -20.79 6.45 11.88
N ASP A 269 -21.36 5.49 12.59
CA ASP A 269 -21.17 5.26 14.02
C ASP A 269 -19.97 4.36 14.37
N LEU A 270 -19.07 4.13 13.42
CA LEU A 270 -17.90 3.25 13.55
C LEU A 270 -18.27 1.77 13.70
N SER A 271 -19.51 1.39 13.49
CA SER A 271 -19.93 -0.02 13.52
C SER A 271 -19.37 -0.78 12.31
N LYS A 272 -19.26 -2.12 12.45
CA LYS A 272 -18.83 -2.99 11.35
C LYS A 272 -19.74 -2.85 10.12
N SER A 273 -21.05 -2.66 10.32
CA SER A 273 -22.01 -2.44 9.23
C SER A 273 -21.76 -1.11 8.52
N ALA A 274 -21.62 0.00 9.25
CA ALA A 274 -21.38 1.32 8.64
C ALA A 274 -20.08 1.36 7.83
N ILE A 275 -19.00 0.75 8.35
CA ILE A 275 -17.72 0.61 7.64
C ILE A 275 -17.89 -0.22 6.37
N ARG A 276 -18.61 -1.36 6.46
CA ARG A 276 -18.89 -2.24 5.32
C ARG A 276 -19.70 -1.53 4.25
N ASP A 277 -20.79 -0.86 4.64
CA ASP A 277 -21.67 -0.17 3.71
C ASP A 277 -20.92 0.95 2.95
N ALA A 278 -20.04 1.68 3.63
CA ALA A 278 -19.18 2.66 3.00
C ALA A 278 -18.22 2.01 1.98
N ALA A 279 -17.55 0.92 2.36
CA ALA A 279 -16.64 0.21 1.44
C ALA A 279 -17.39 -0.38 0.24
N GLN A 280 -18.57 -0.99 0.48
CA GLN A 280 -19.42 -1.57 -0.58
C GLN A 280 -19.89 -0.49 -1.57
N GLY A 281 -20.21 0.70 -1.11
CA GLY A 281 -20.57 1.83 -1.97
C GLY A 281 -19.44 2.16 -2.96
N TYR A 282 -18.18 2.25 -2.48
CA TYR A 282 -17.03 2.46 -3.36
C TYR A 282 -16.85 1.31 -4.35
N VAL A 283 -16.94 0.05 -3.90
CA VAL A 283 -16.78 -1.13 -4.76
C VAL A 283 -17.86 -1.16 -5.84
N ASN A 284 -19.11 -0.88 -5.50
CA ASN A 284 -20.20 -0.83 -6.48
C ASN A 284 -19.94 0.21 -7.56
N THR A 285 -19.60 1.46 -7.15
CA THR A 285 -19.24 2.52 -8.10
C THR A 285 -18.07 2.12 -9.00
N MET A 286 -17.03 1.47 -8.45
CA MET A 286 -15.89 1.00 -9.25
C MET A 286 -16.31 -0.08 -10.26
N ARG A 287 -17.21 -0.99 -9.87
CA ARG A 287 -17.71 -2.07 -10.75
C ARG A 287 -18.56 -1.53 -11.89
N ASP A 288 -19.32 -0.47 -11.65
CA ASP A 288 -20.13 0.17 -12.70
C ASP A 288 -19.27 0.89 -13.75
N LEU A 289 -17.99 1.13 -13.46
CA LEU A 289 -17.01 1.79 -14.34
C LEU A 289 -16.06 0.82 -15.06
N MET A 290 -16.12 -0.48 -14.75
CA MET A 290 -15.31 -1.55 -15.39
C MET A 290 -16.06 -2.19 -16.54
#